data_c33295ceafc0e0ca434d41f56e9b449f
#
_entry.id   c33295ceafc0e0ca434d41f56e9b449f
#
_cell.length_a   1.000
_cell.length_b   1.000
_cell.length_c   1.000
_cell.angle_alpha   90.00
_cell.angle_beta   90.00
_cell.angle_gamma   90.00
#
_symmetry.space_group_name_H-M   'P 1'
#
loop_
_entity.id
_entity.type
_entity.pdbx_description
1 polymer ?
#
loop_
_entity_poly.entity_id
_entity_poly.type
_entity_poly.pdbx_seq_one_letter_code
_entity_poly.pdbx_strand_id
1 'polypeptide(L)'
;MTAEEGPPATTAKERLTQFLKEGKDWERKATNIPGIFLFKLPGLRGRGSPLVAIEINPVDSSGSATKKRGIVIRSGSELEEISRLLTNPKIVQLAKSIDEVNPDVKTSSARGDSLQIFEI
;
A
#
# COMPACT_ATOMS: atom_id res chain seq x y z
N MET A 1 20.02 -20.36 -11.77
CA MET A 1 19.71 -20.31 -11.29
C MET A 1 19.69 -20.13 -10.82
N THR A 2 19.45 -19.96 -10.77
CA THR A 2 19.19 -19.86 -10.20
C THR A 2 18.99 -19.68 -9.40
N ALA A 3 18.83 -19.41 -9.38
CA ALA A 3 18.50 -19.25 -8.69
C ALA A 3 18.29 -19.09 -7.91
N GLU A 4 18.08 -18.99 -7.92
CA GLU A 4 17.69 -18.85 -7.25
C GLU A 4 17.65 -18.99 -6.48
N GLU A 5 17.65 -19.07 -6.36
CA GLU A 5 17.63 -19.24 -5.62
C GLU A 5 17.29 -19.20 -4.72
N GLY A 6 17.00 -19.26 -4.47
CA GLY A 6 16.41 -19.18 -3.80
C GLY A 6 16.09 -19.87 -2.72
N PRO A 7 15.47 -19.77 -2.05
CA PRO A 7 15.20 -20.19 -0.96
C PRO A 7 14.43 -21.15 -0.97
N PRO A 8 14.51 -21.52 -0.94
CA PRO A 8 14.13 -22.47 -1.03
C PRO A 8 13.07 -23.03 -0.56
N ALA A 9 13.01 -23.60 0.10
CA ALA A 9 12.02 -24.27 0.48
C ALA A 9 10.95 -23.58 1.12
N THR A 10 11.03 -22.41 1.45
CA THR A 10 9.97 -21.79 2.18
C THR A 10 8.94 -21.24 1.23
N THR A 11 7.69 -21.44 1.52
CA THR A 11 6.63 -20.93 0.71
C THR A 11 6.33 -19.51 1.14
N ALA A 12 5.56 -18.81 0.36
CA ALA A 12 5.16 -17.45 0.74
C ALA A 12 4.38 -17.49 2.04
N LYS A 13 3.54 -18.50 2.23
CA LYS A 13 2.78 -18.60 3.44
C LYS A 13 3.69 -18.75 4.65
N GLU A 14 4.72 -19.55 4.53
CA GLU A 14 5.63 -19.74 5.64
C GLU A 14 6.40 -18.48 5.97
N ARG A 15 6.83 -17.75 4.94
CA ARG A 15 7.56 -16.53 5.18
C ARG A 15 6.68 -15.43 5.77
N LEU A 16 5.40 -15.40 5.36
CA LEU A 16 4.48 -14.44 5.94
C LEU A 16 4.20 -14.80 7.41
N THR A 17 4.08 -16.07 7.71
CA THR A 17 3.86 -16.50 9.08
C THR A 17 5.05 -16.11 9.94
N GLN A 18 6.25 -16.24 9.40
CA GLN A 18 7.42 -15.87 10.15
C GLN A 18 7.47 -14.37 10.39
N PHE A 19 7.12 -13.57 9.39
CA PHE A 19 7.10 -12.12 9.56
C PHE A 19 6.01 -11.73 10.59
N LEU A 20 4.89 -12.43 10.57
CA LEU A 20 3.85 -12.16 11.53
C LEU A 20 4.33 -12.40 12.95
N LYS A 21 5.13 -13.45 13.15
CA LYS A 21 5.61 -13.73 14.46
C LYS A 21 6.76 -12.86 14.87
N GLU A 22 7.70 -12.64 14.02
CA GLU A 22 8.94 -11.98 14.37
C GLU A 22 9.01 -10.49 14.06
N GLY A 23 8.16 -10.01 13.18
CA GLY A 23 8.21 -8.60 12.81
C GLY A 23 7.79 -7.71 13.95
N LYS A 24 8.29 -6.49 13.94
CA LYS A 24 7.91 -5.54 14.97
C LYS A 24 6.66 -4.82 14.55
N ASP A 25 5.91 -4.31 15.52
CA ASP A 25 4.71 -3.58 15.19
C ASP A 25 5.05 -2.42 14.26
N TRP A 26 4.29 -2.27 13.24
CA TRP A 26 4.43 -1.21 12.25
C TRP A 26 5.68 -1.36 11.38
N GLU A 27 6.30 -2.53 11.38
CA GLU A 27 7.46 -2.74 10.56
C GLU A 27 7.05 -2.86 9.10
N ARG A 28 7.77 -2.18 8.21
CA ARG A 28 7.53 -2.26 6.78
C ARG A 28 8.66 -3.05 6.17
N LYS A 29 8.34 -4.01 5.35
CA LYS A 29 9.36 -4.83 4.72
C LYS A 29 9.20 -4.75 3.22
N ALA A 30 10.24 -4.42 2.51
CA ALA A 30 10.18 -4.33 1.06
C ALA A 30 10.01 -5.70 0.43
N THR A 31 9.37 -5.74 -0.72
CA THR A 31 9.28 -6.97 -1.49
C THR A 31 10.07 -6.77 -2.78
N ASN A 32 10.10 -7.77 -3.61
CA ASN A 32 10.80 -7.64 -4.88
C ASN A 32 9.96 -6.92 -5.94
N ILE A 33 8.80 -6.40 -5.58
CA ILE A 33 8.03 -5.58 -6.48
C ILE A 33 8.11 -4.16 -5.95
N PRO A 34 8.73 -3.25 -6.66
CA PRO A 34 8.84 -1.89 -6.19
C PRO A 34 7.47 -1.27 -5.95
N GLY A 35 7.28 -0.68 -4.81
CA GLY A 35 5.99 -0.09 -4.45
C GLY A 35 5.10 -1.00 -3.66
N ILE A 36 5.46 -2.26 -3.51
CA ILE A 36 4.68 -3.20 -2.72
C ILE A 36 5.49 -3.61 -1.50
N PHE A 37 4.93 -3.39 -0.34
CA PHE A 37 5.60 -3.69 0.92
C PHE A 37 4.72 -4.57 1.78
N LEU A 38 5.31 -5.24 2.73
CA LEU A 38 4.56 -5.93 3.77
C LEU A 38 4.59 -5.03 4.99
N PHE A 39 3.51 -5.06 5.77
CA PHE A 39 3.40 -4.17 6.89
C PHE A 39 2.82 -4.95 8.06
N LYS A 40 3.46 -4.90 9.21
CA LYS A 40 2.96 -5.62 10.35
C LYS A 40 2.10 -4.70 11.19
N LEU A 41 0.84 -5.05 11.34
CA LEU A 41 -0.10 -4.26 12.12
C LEU A 41 -0.32 -4.92 13.46
N PRO A 42 -0.27 -4.16 14.52
CA PRO A 42 -0.50 -4.77 15.84
C PRO A 42 -1.99 -5.00 16.06
N GLY A 43 -2.29 -5.79 17.02
CA GLY A 43 -3.67 -5.96 17.39
C GLY A 43 -4.21 -4.68 18.00
N LEU A 44 -5.54 -4.53 17.97
CA LEU A 44 -6.10 -3.32 18.40
C LEU A 44 -6.32 -3.29 19.87
N ARG A 45 -5.70 -2.38 20.58
CA ARG A 45 -5.95 -2.23 21.95
C ARG A 45 -5.99 -3.50 22.71
N GLY A 46 -5.13 -4.34 22.52
CA GLY A 46 -5.12 -5.57 23.24
C GLY A 46 -6.14 -6.54 22.81
N ARG A 47 -6.96 -6.20 21.83
CA ARG A 47 -7.85 -7.10 21.36
C ARG A 47 -7.49 -7.47 20.01
N GLY A 48 -7.80 -8.47 19.47
CA GLY A 48 -7.48 -8.91 18.14
C GLY A 48 -6.05 -9.28 18.04
N SER A 49 -5.69 -10.02 17.06
CA SER A 49 -4.33 -10.44 16.84
C SER A 49 -3.64 -9.54 15.87
N PRO A 50 -2.35 -9.46 15.92
CA PRO A 50 -1.62 -8.73 14.91
C PRO A 50 -1.82 -9.39 13.56
N LEU A 51 -1.61 -8.65 12.49
CA LEU A 51 -1.73 -9.23 11.17
C LEU A 51 -0.73 -8.60 10.22
N VAL A 52 -0.50 -9.27 9.12
CA VAL A 52 0.37 -8.76 8.08
C VAL A 52 -0.53 -8.21 7.00
N ALA A 53 -0.21 -7.04 6.49
CA ALA A 53 -0.97 -6.42 5.41
C ALA A 53 -0.04 -6.08 4.27
N ILE A 54 -0.59 -5.78 3.11
CA ILE A 54 0.17 -5.29 1.99
C ILE A 54 0.04 -3.79 2.03
N GLU A 55 1.13 -3.09 1.79
CA GLU A 55 1.06 -1.65 1.65
C GLU A 55 1.45 -1.33 0.21
N ILE A 56 0.65 -0.55 -0.49
CA ILE A 56 0.96 -0.09 -1.82
C ILE A 56 1.41 1.35 -1.68
N ASN A 57 2.68 1.60 -1.97
CA ASN A 57 3.27 2.91 -1.73
C ASN A 57 4.27 3.17 -2.85
N PRO A 58 3.95 4.03 -3.80
CA PRO A 58 4.84 4.27 -4.92
C PRO A 58 6.23 4.65 -4.46
N VAL A 59 7.23 4.27 -5.22
CA VAL A 59 8.60 4.56 -4.85
C VAL A 59 9.21 5.55 -5.80
N ASP A 60 10.23 6.24 -5.34
CA ASP A 60 10.95 7.18 -6.18
C ASP A 60 12.09 6.45 -6.89
N SER A 61 12.93 7.19 -7.58
CA SER A 61 13.99 6.57 -8.36
C SER A 61 15.01 5.84 -7.51
N SER A 62 15.07 6.12 -6.23
CA SER A 62 16.01 5.40 -5.38
C SER A 62 15.35 4.16 -4.77
N GLY A 63 14.09 3.94 -5.03
CA GLY A 63 13.41 2.78 -4.46
C GLY A 63 12.76 3.06 -3.12
N SER A 64 12.75 4.30 -2.69
CA SER A 64 12.18 4.63 -1.39
C SER A 64 10.72 5.01 -1.52
N ALA A 65 9.92 4.65 -0.54
CA ALA A 65 8.50 4.96 -0.55
C ALA A 65 8.32 6.47 -0.55
N THR A 66 7.41 6.96 -1.37
CA THR A 66 7.22 8.40 -1.49
C THR A 66 6.21 8.92 -0.50
N LYS A 67 5.42 8.06 0.11
CA LYS A 67 4.45 8.51 1.09
C LYS A 67 4.77 7.94 2.44
N LYS A 68 4.44 8.69 3.46
CA LYS A 68 4.68 8.20 4.78
C LYS A 68 3.89 6.94 4.99
N ARG A 69 2.69 6.86 4.48
CA ARG A 69 1.89 5.67 4.59
C ARG A 69 1.10 5.51 3.31
N GLY A 70 1.12 4.35 2.72
CA GLY A 70 0.42 4.10 1.48
C GLY A 70 -0.93 3.47 1.72
N ILE A 71 -1.45 2.80 0.73
CA ILE A 71 -2.72 2.11 0.85
C ILE A 71 -2.47 0.78 1.53
N VAL A 72 -3.18 0.52 2.60
CA VAL A 72 -3.00 -0.70 3.37
C VAL A 72 -4.14 -1.66 3.06
N ILE A 73 -3.78 -2.87 2.65
CA ILE A 73 -4.75 -3.89 2.26
C ILE A 73 -4.57 -5.09 3.16
N ARG A 74 -5.62 -5.46 3.86
CA ARG A 74 -5.54 -6.51 4.86
C ARG A 74 -6.02 -7.87 4.42
N SER A 75 -6.63 -7.99 3.26
CA SER A 75 -7.13 -9.27 2.82
C SER A 75 -7.28 -9.31 1.32
N GLY A 76 -7.44 -10.48 0.78
CA GLY A 76 -7.67 -10.64 -0.65
C GLY A 76 -8.95 -9.97 -1.11
N SER A 77 -10.01 -10.04 -0.31
CA SER A 77 -11.24 -9.42 -0.71
C SER A 77 -11.12 -7.90 -0.68
N GLU A 78 -10.37 -7.36 0.26
CA GLU A 78 -10.13 -5.92 0.27
C GLU A 78 -9.34 -5.51 -0.96
N LEU A 79 -8.37 -6.33 -1.37
CA LEU A 79 -7.61 -6.03 -2.56
C LEU A 79 -8.52 -5.99 -3.79
N GLU A 80 -9.47 -6.91 -3.88
CA GLU A 80 -10.36 -6.91 -5.01
C GLU A 80 -11.24 -5.67 -5.04
N GLU A 81 -11.72 -5.24 -3.89
CA GLU A 81 -12.53 -4.06 -3.83
C GLU A 81 -11.75 -2.81 -4.20
N ILE A 82 -10.56 -2.68 -3.68
CA ILE A 82 -9.73 -1.53 -3.99
C ILE A 82 -9.34 -1.54 -5.46
N SER A 83 -9.06 -2.72 -6.00
CA SER A 83 -8.71 -2.82 -7.40
C SER A 83 -9.85 -2.34 -8.29
N ARG A 84 -11.08 -2.68 -7.95
CA ARG A 84 -12.20 -2.22 -8.73
C ARG A 84 -12.34 -0.70 -8.66
N LEU A 85 -12.08 -0.11 -7.51
CA LEU A 85 -12.15 1.33 -7.40
C LEU A 85 -11.04 1.99 -8.20
N LEU A 86 -9.83 1.46 -8.11
CA LEU A 86 -8.69 2.07 -8.78
C LEU A 86 -8.80 1.98 -10.30
N THR A 87 -9.53 1.00 -10.81
CA THR A 87 -9.65 0.89 -12.25
C THR A 87 -10.99 1.39 -12.76
N ASN A 88 -11.79 2.00 -11.92
CA ASN A 88 -13.06 2.54 -12.35
C ASN A 88 -12.81 3.68 -13.31
N PRO A 89 -13.41 3.68 -14.50
CA PRO A 89 -13.14 4.72 -15.49
C PRO A 89 -13.45 6.12 -14.98
N LYS A 90 -14.41 6.27 -14.08
CA LYS A 90 -14.72 7.58 -13.55
C LYS A 90 -13.60 8.10 -12.68
N ILE A 91 -12.93 7.23 -11.95
CA ILE A 91 -11.80 7.65 -11.12
C ILE A 91 -10.62 8.02 -12.01
N VAL A 92 -10.40 7.26 -13.07
CA VAL A 92 -9.32 7.57 -13.98
C VAL A 92 -9.56 8.93 -14.64
N GLN A 93 -10.80 9.18 -15.05
CA GLN A 93 -11.11 10.44 -15.69
C GLN A 93 -11.00 11.60 -14.69
N LEU A 94 -11.40 11.38 -13.47
CA LEU A 94 -11.28 12.41 -12.44
C LEU A 94 -9.81 12.77 -12.21
N ALA A 95 -8.95 11.76 -12.18
CA ALA A 95 -7.53 12.00 -11.98
C ALA A 95 -6.95 12.85 -13.11
N LYS A 96 -7.40 12.59 -14.34
CA LYS A 96 -6.92 13.40 -15.47
C LYS A 96 -7.42 14.82 -15.33
N SER A 97 -8.63 15.02 -14.85
CA SER A 97 -9.15 16.35 -14.66
C SER A 97 -8.38 17.07 -13.55
N ILE A 98 -7.97 16.35 -12.53
CA ILE A 98 -7.17 16.93 -11.47
C ILE A 98 -5.86 17.45 -12.04
N ASP A 99 -5.26 16.72 -12.97
CA ASP A 99 -4.01 17.18 -13.56
C ASP A 99 -4.22 18.49 -14.32
N GLU A 100 -5.39 18.69 -14.88
CA GLU A 100 -5.63 19.92 -15.62
C GLU A 100 -5.93 21.09 -14.71
N VAL A 101 -6.47 20.84 -13.55
CA VAL A 101 -6.82 21.89 -12.63
C VAL A 101 -5.68 22.32 -11.73
N ASN A 102 -4.89 21.36 -11.29
CA ASN A 102 -3.81 21.69 -10.37
C ASN A 102 -2.66 22.35 -11.12
N PRO A 103 -2.25 23.48 -10.67
CA PRO A 103 -1.21 24.18 -11.36
C PRO A 103 0.08 23.47 -11.29
N ASP A 104 0.54 23.10 -10.19
CA ASP A 104 1.82 22.53 -10.16
C ASP A 104 1.80 21.59 -9.06
N VAL A 105 2.05 20.41 -9.34
CA VAL A 105 1.99 19.49 -8.42
C VAL A 105 2.71 19.69 -7.25
N LYS A 106 3.76 20.26 -7.23
CA LYS A 106 4.40 20.41 -6.13
C LYS A 106 3.83 21.23 -5.23
N THR A 107 3.06 22.01 -5.46
CA THR A 107 2.63 22.92 -4.60
C THR A 107 1.66 22.49 -3.81
N SER A 108 1.36 21.68 -3.58
CA SER A 108 0.39 21.27 -2.77
C SER A 108 -0.32 22.02 -1.92
N SER A 109 -0.21 22.45 -1.22
CA SER A 109 -0.95 23.22 -0.43
C SER A 109 -2.23 22.93 -0.27
N ALA A 110 -2.62 22.20 -0.01
CA ALA A 110 -3.82 21.92 0.09
C ALA A 110 -4.67 22.55 0.86
N ARG A 111 -5.29 22.88 1.18
CA ARG A 111 -6.12 23.51 1.84
C ARG A 111 -7.20 22.76 1.99
N GLY A 112 -7.43 21.95 2.05
CA GLY A 112 -8.41 21.25 2.08
C GLY A 112 -9.44 21.48 2.76
N ASP A 113 -9.99 21.65 3.05
CA ASP A 113 -10.96 22.01 3.76
C ASP A 113 -12.22 21.61 3.39
N SER A 114 -12.57 21.12 2.61
CA SER A 114 -13.72 20.86 2.31
C SER A 114 -14.18 19.59 2.75
N LEU A 115 -15.00 19.43 3.61
CA LEU A 115 -15.59 18.24 3.98
C LEU A 115 -16.81 17.94 3.17
N GLN A 116 -17.08 18.70 2.15
CA GLN A 116 -18.24 18.41 1.34
C GLN A 116 -17.98 17.31 0.37
N ILE A 117 -18.97 16.61 -0.03
CA ILE A 117 -18.80 15.55 -0.98
C ILE A 117 -18.69 16.12 -2.37
N PHE A 118 -17.67 15.69 -3.08
CA PHE A 118 -17.47 16.12 -4.44
C PHE A 118 -18.10 15.07 -5.34
N GLU A 119 -19.07 15.44 -6.11
CA GLU A 119 -19.71 14.49 -6.99
C GLU A 119 -18.94 14.32 -8.26
N ILE A 120 -18.63 13.12 -8.60
CA ILE A 120 -17.86 12.80 -9.79
C ILE A 120 -18.77 12.71 -11.04
#